data_0c2146c2e93b9d989fb864d3c778de02
#
_entry.id   0c2146c2e93b9d989fb864d3c778de02
#
_cell.length_a   1.000
_cell.length_b   1.000
_cell.length_c   1.000
_cell.angle_alpha   90.00
_cell.angle_beta   90.00
_cell.angle_gamma   90.00
#
_symmetry.space_group_name_H-M   'P 1'
#
loop_
_entity.id
_entity.type
_entity.pdbx_description
1 polymer ?
#
loop_
_entity_poly.entity_id
_entity_poly.type
_entity_poly.pdbx_seq_one_letter_code
_entity_poly.pdbx_strand_id
1 'polypeptide(L)'
;MAGILVAAALAAAMPAAAPVQPIAPPAVANADPAIFVVRDDDTTVYIFGTFHALDGRAEWFNDQVKEAFEKSDELVLETLVPERPSRLPAGATPLQQIRIVAPSASFLASTRMAINAGKTQGMQVSNGADMVLRRAAEDEGKSVQGLETLESQLAMFNRLSQQAAAPAAAPAGPAARAPMPAAKGLSQSMADMQSAWKRGDQSVFVRILGQLERGSPDTYRMMFTERNARWADWIRARMQTPGTVFVAVGAGHLAGKDSVLVQLAERGIYSSRVN
;
A
#
# COMPACT_ATOMS: atom_id res chain seq x y z
N MET A 1 86.79 -18.26 -27.74
CA MET A 1 86.40 -18.62 -26.37
C MET A 1 84.90 -18.29 -26.19
N ALA A 2 84.08 -19.30 -26.33
CA ALA A 2 82.63 -19.21 -26.43
C ALA A 2 82.00 -19.52 -25.08
N GLY A 3 81.10 -18.63 -24.64
CA GLY A 3 80.24 -18.87 -23.49
C GLY A 3 78.81 -19.06 -23.97
N ILE A 4 78.33 -20.29 -23.80
CA ILE A 4 76.97 -20.67 -24.19
C ILE A 4 76.05 -20.36 -22.99
N LEU A 5 75.09 -19.45 -23.21
CA LEU A 5 74.00 -19.13 -22.30
C LEU A 5 72.85 -20.13 -22.56
N VAL A 6 72.55 -21.01 -21.62
CA VAL A 6 71.35 -21.85 -21.60
C VAL A 6 70.22 -21.05 -20.99
N ALA A 7 69.19 -20.73 -21.80
CA ALA A 7 67.93 -20.16 -21.34
C ALA A 7 66.99 -21.28 -20.92
N ALA A 8 66.74 -21.42 -19.61
CA ALA A 8 65.70 -22.29 -19.11
C ALA A 8 64.35 -21.60 -19.19
N ALA A 9 63.45 -22.14 -20.01
CA ALA A 9 62.07 -21.68 -20.13
C ALA A 9 61.25 -22.29 -18.95
N LEU A 10 60.83 -21.43 -18.06
CA LEU A 10 59.92 -21.76 -16.96
C LEU A 10 58.47 -21.71 -17.53
N ALA A 11 57.91 -22.87 -17.84
CA ALA A 11 56.50 -22.98 -18.19
C ALA A 11 55.67 -22.86 -16.88
N ALA A 12 55.09 -21.69 -16.67
CA ALA A 12 54.12 -21.50 -15.60
C ALA A 12 52.81 -22.23 -15.98
N ALA A 13 52.48 -23.30 -15.27
CA ALA A 13 51.19 -23.95 -15.39
C ALA A 13 50.11 -23.01 -14.85
N MET A 14 49.20 -22.56 -15.73
CA MET A 14 48.02 -21.82 -15.31
C MET A 14 47.09 -22.76 -14.52
N PRO A 15 46.59 -22.36 -13.35
CA PRO A 15 45.61 -23.18 -12.66
C PRO A 15 44.33 -23.27 -13.52
N ALA A 16 43.82 -24.49 -13.66
CA ALA A 16 42.57 -24.76 -14.34
C ALA A 16 41.43 -23.96 -13.64
N ALA A 17 40.67 -23.20 -14.40
CA ALA A 17 39.52 -22.50 -13.88
C ALA A 17 38.56 -23.49 -13.22
N ALA A 18 38.22 -23.25 -11.96
CA ALA A 18 37.24 -24.07 -11.27
C ALA A 18 35.88 -23.99 -12.01
N PRO A 19 35.14 -25.08 -12.08
CA PRO A 19 33.83 -25.06 -12.74
C PRO A 19 32.93 -24.04 -12.04
N VAL A 20 32.41 -23.09 -12.83
CA VAL A 20 31.42 -22.11 -12.35
C VAL A 20 30.18 -22.92 -11.96
N GLN A 21 29.93 -23.03 -10.67
CA GLN A 21 28.70 -23.63 -10.19
C GLN A 21 27.53 -22.76 -10.68
N PRO A 22 26.44 -23.35 -11.21
CA PRO A 22 25.26 -22.58 -11.56
C PRO A 22 24.76 -21.89 -10.29
N ILE A 23 24.68 -20.57 -10.33
CA ILE A 23 24.08 -19.78 -9.26
C ILE A 23 22.63 -20.27 -9.17
N ALA A 24 22.29 -20.95 -8.07
CA ALA A 24 20.90 -21.31 -7.81
C ALA A 24 20.05 -20.04 -7.92
N PRO A 25 18.89 -20.09 -8.59
CA PRO A 25 17.99 -18.94 -8.59
C PRO A 25 17.76 -18.54 -7.15
N PRO A 26 17.76 -17.22 -6.84
CA PRO A 26 17.52 -16.76 -5.47
C PRO A 26 16.24 -17.44 -4.99
N ALA A 27 16.30 -18.06 -3.81
CA ALA A 27 15.13 -18.59 -3.14
C ALA A 27 14.06 -17.50 -3.21
N VAL A 28 12.86 -17.84 -3.66
CA VAL A 28 11.73 -16.90 -3.67
C VAL A 28 11.60 -16.44 -2.23
N ALA A 29 12.04 -15.22 -1.96
CA ALA A 29 11.94 -14.66 -0.63
C ALA A 29 10.44 -14.63 -0.31
N ASN A 30 10.07 -15.27 0.79
CA ASN A 30 8.70 -15.19 1.30
C ASN A 30 8.30 -13.71 1.34
N ALA A 31 7.08 -13.40 0.90
CA ALA A 31 6.62 -12.03 0.98
C ALA A 31 6.57 -11.64 2.47
N ASP A 32 7.19 -10.51 2.81
CA ASP A 32 7.30 -10.00 4.17
C ASP A 32 6.88 -8.52 4.22
N PRO A 33 5.58 -8.22 3.98
CA PRO A 33 5.09 -6.86 4.01
C PRO A 33 5.19 -6.25 5.40
N ALA A 34 5.46 -4.93 5.46
CA ALA A 34 5.67 -4.24 6.71
C ALA A 34 4.43 -4.25 7.61
N ILE A 35 4.61 -4.73 8.83
CA ILE A 35 3.64 -4.68 9.91
C ILE A 35 4.28 -4.03 11.14
N PHE A 36 3.52 -3.17 11.81
CA PHE A 36 3.94 -2.44 13.00
C PHE A 36 3.01 -2.74 14.16
N VAL A 37 3.47 -2.49 15.37
CA VAL A 37 2.68 -2.67 16.58
C VAL A 37 2.86 -1.49 17.52
N VAL A 38 1.76 -1.06 18.09
CA VAL A 38 1.67 -0.18 19.27
C VAL A 38 1.04 -0.99 20.38
N ARG A 39 1.60 -0.90 21.60
CA ARG A 39 1.05 -1.62 22.74
C ARG A 39 1.29 -0.86 24.04
N ASP A 40 0.39 -1.08 24.99
CA ASP A 40 0.56 -0.76 26.40
C ASP A 40 0.24 -1.99 27.26
N ASP A 41 -0.17 -1.80 28.52
CA ASP A 41 -0.35 -2.89 29.47
C ASP A 41 -1.52 -3.83 29.12
N ASP A 42 -2.57 -3.32 28.47
CA ASP A 42 -3.80 -4.08 28.22
C ASP A 42 -4.35 -3.95 26.79
N THR A 43 -3.68 -3.18 25.95
CA THR A 43 -4.10 -2.94 24.55
C THR A 43 -2.96 -3.19 23.57
N THR A 44 -3.29 -3.84 22.46
CA THR A 44 -2.37 -4.03 21.33
C THR A 44 -3.05 -3.60 20.03
N VAL A 45 -2.40 -2.73 19.26
CA VAL A 45 -2.84 -2.33 17.91
C VAL A 45 -1.77 -2.71 16.91
N TYR A 46 -2.05 -3.70 16.07
CA TYR A 46 -1.24 -4.00 14.90
C TYR A 46 -1.63 -3.06 13.76
N ILE A 47 -0.64 -2.55 13.05
CA ILE A 47 -0.84 -1.60 11.93
C ILE A 47 -0.16 -2.19 10.70
N PHE A 48 -0.95 -2.61 9.74
CA PHE A 48 -0.51 -3.30 8.55
C PHE A 48 -0.73 -2.48 7.29
N GLY A 49 0.31 -2.43 6.44
CA GLY A 49 0.21 -1.78 5.14
C GLY A 49 -0.37 -2.70 4.09
N THR A 50 -1.55 -2.39 3.54
CA THR A 50 -2.20 -3.17 2.48
C THR A 50 -1.78 -2.73 1.09
N PHE A 51 -1.96 -3.63 0.11
CA PHE A 51 -1.92 -3.33 -1.31
C PHE A 51 -3.23 -3.79 -1.95
N HIS A 52 -3.96 -2.85 -2.57
CA HIS A 52 -5.36 -3.03 -2.96
C HIS A 52 -5.60 -3.94 -4.18
N ALA A 53 -4.55 -4.32 -4.90
CA ALA A 53 -4.67 -5.24 -6.02
C ALA A 53 -3.41 -6.13 -6.12
N LEU A 54 -3.57 -7.42 -6.01
CA LEU A 54 -2.48 -8.39 -6.00
C LEU A 54 -2.66 -9.45 -7.08
N ASP A 55 -1.58 -10.14 -7.43
CA ASP A 55 -1.54 -11.19 -8.44
C ASP A 55 -2.11 -12.55 -7.99
N GLY A 56 -2.64 -12.60 -6.78
CA GLY A 56 -3.22 -13.82 -6.19
C GLY A 56 -2.19 -14.87 -5.75
N ARG A 57 -0.91 -14.64 -5.95
CA ARG A 57 0.18 -15.48 -5.45
C ARG A 57 0.51 -15.06 -4.01
N ALA A 58 -0.45 -15.20 -3.12
CA ALA A 58 -0.40 -14.53 -1.83
C ALA A 58 0.33 -15.35 -0.78
N GLU A 59 1.63 -15.32 -0.82
CA GLU A 59 2.48 -15.74 0.30
C GLU A 59 2.67 -14.64 1.36
N TRP A 60 1.97 -13.50 1.19
CA TRP A 60 2.08 -12.35 2.07
C TRP A 60 1.30 -12.50 3.38
N PHE A 61 0.24 -13.29 3.39
CA PHE A 61 -0.51 -13.65 4.60
C PHE A 61 0.24 -14.80 5.30
N ASN A 62 1.47 -14.50 5.68
CA ASN A 62 2.45 -15.39 6.26
C ASN A 62 2.32 -15.45 7.78
N ASP A 63 3.22 -16.21 8.41
CA ASP A 63 3.19 -16.49 9.84
C ASP A 63 3.07 -15.21 10.69
N GLN A 64 3.81 -14.15 10.37
CA GLN A 64 3.81 -12.92 11.18
C GLN A 64 2.53 -12.10 11.02
N VAL A 65 2.09 -11.87 9.77
CA VAL A 65 0.85 -11.13 9.50
C VAL A 65 -0.35 -11.93 9.97
N LYS A 66 -0.33 -13.24 9.72
CA LYS A 66 -1.37 -14.15 10.14
C LYS A 66 -1.48 -14.24 11.66
N GLU A 67 -0.36 -14.40 12.36
CA GLU A 67 -0.32 -14.45 13.83
C GLU A 67 -0.86 -13.16 14.46
N ALA A 68 -0.45 -11.99 13.94
CA ALA A 68 -0.98 -10.72 14.40
C ALA A 68 -2.50 -10.59 14.14
N PHE A 69 -2.96 -11.05 12.99
CA PHE A 69 -4.37 -11.06 12.63
C PHE A 69 -5.18 -12.02 13.51
N GLU A 70 -4.69 -13.25 13.73
CA GLU A 70 -5.38 -14.26 14.56
C GLU A 70 -5.49 -13.81 16.03
N LYS A 71 -4.48 -13.10 16.56
CA LYS A 71 -4.50 -12.53 17.92
C LYS A 71 -5.46 -11.35 18.07
N SER A 72 -5.96 -10.81 16.99
CA SER A 72 -6.82 -9.62 17.02
C SER A 72 -8.29 -10.01 17.09
N ASP A 73 -9.04 -9.30 17.93
CA ASP A 73 -10.48 -9.48 18.08
C ASP A 73 -11.28 -8.72 17.03
N GLU A 74 -10.63 -7.72 16.43
CA GLU A 74 -11.25 -6.73 15.55
C GLU A 74 -10.34 -6.40 14.37
N LEU A 75 -10.94 -6.30 13.17
CA LEU A 75 -10.30 -5.77 11.97
C LEU A 75 -10.83 -4.36 11.68
N VAL A 76 -9.92 -3.42 11.49
CA VAL A 76 -10.25 -2.04 11.11
C VAL A 76 -9.59 -1.71 9.76
N LEU A 77 -10.42 -1.45 8.76
CA LEU A 77 -10.01 -1.10 7.40
C LEU A 77 -10.06 0.42 7.19
N GLU A 78 -9.49 0.93 6.10
CA GLU A 78 -9.68 2.34 5.73
C GLU A 78 -11.16 2.70 5.60
N THR A 79 -11.90 1.86 4.87
CA THR A 79 -13.31 2.08 4.54
C THR A 79 -13.99 0.74 4.33
N LEU A 80 -15.20 0.61 4.84
CA LEU A 80 -16.06 -0.52 4.51
C LEU A 80 -16.91 -0.16 3.30
N VAL A 81 -16.69 -0.87 2.20
CA VAL A 81 -17.63 -0.86 1.09
C VAL A 81 -18.79 -1.78 1.47
N PRO A 82 -20.03 -1.28 1.56
CA PRO A 82 -21.18 -2.12 1.84
C PRO A 82 -21.27 -3.23 0.80
N GLU A 83 -21.52 -4.44 1.22
CA GLU A 83 -21.95 -5.47 0.28
C GLU A 83 -23.21 -4.98 -0.43
N ARG A 84 -23.31 -5.24 -1.75
CA ARG A 84 -24.53 -4.88 -2.48
C ARG A 84 -25.71 -5.50 -1.72
N PRO A 85 -26.73 -4.69 -1.36
CA PRO A 85 -27.90 -5.27 -0.72
C PRO A 85 -28.43 -6.34 -1.67
N SER A 86 -28.38 -7.56 -1.22
CA SER A 86 -28.72 -8.76 -2.02
C SER A 86 -30.17 -8.77 -2.50
N ARG A 87 -31.03 -7.92 -1.92
CA ARG A 87 -32.38 -7.52 -2.42
C ARG A 87 -32.83 -6.30 -1.63
N LEU A 88 -33.30 -5.28 -2.30
CA LEU A 88 -34.16 -4.28 -1.66
C LEU A 88 -35.41 -5.01 -1.18
N PRO A 89 -35.88 -4.81 0.07
CA PRO A 89 -37.15 -5.34 0.50
C PRO A 89 -38.24 -4.90 -0.46
N ALA A 90 -39.09 -5.83 -0.91
CA ALA A 90 -40.25 -5.51 -1.71
C ALA A 90 -41.12 -4.52 -0.91
N GLY A 91 -41.29 -3.28 -1.40
CA GLY A 91 -42.02 -2.21 -0.72
C GLY A 91 -41.18 -1.08 -0.15
N ALA A 92 -39.88 -1.07 -0.33
CA ALA A 92 -39.08 0.11 -0.03
C ALA A 92 -39.54 1.27 -0.94
N THR A 93 -40.17 2.28 -0.33
CA THR A 93 -40.40 3.56 -0.96
C THR A 93 -39.15 4.07 -1.64
N PRO A 94 -39.20 4.74 -2.80
CA PRO A 94 -38.04 5.28 -3.48
C PRO A 94 -37.18 6.00 -2.46
N LEU A 95 -35.94 5.56 -2.33
CA LEU A 95 -34.96 6.09 -1.41
C LEU A 95 -34.99 7.61 -1.46
N GLN A 96 -35.62 8.22 -0.46
CA GLN A 96 -35.43 9.62 -0.18
C GLN A 96 -33.95 9.80 0.10
N GLN A 97 -33.24 10.09 -1.00
CA GLN A 97 -31.99 10.83 -1.02
C GLN A 97 -30.94 10.43 0.04
N ILE A 98 -30.47 9.18 0.02
CA ILE A 98 -29.06 9.04 0.17
C ILE A 98 -28.48 9.79 -1.03
N ARG A 99 -27.98 10.98 -0.83
CA ARG A 99 -27.11 11.66 -1.80
C ARG A 99 -25.84 10.79 -1.86
N ILE A 100 -25.91 9.68 -2.58
CA ILE A 100 -24.73 8.97 -3.01
C ILE A 100 -24.00 9.99 -3.88
N VAL A 101 -22.95 10.57 -3.34
CA VAL A 101 -22.08 11.45 -4.10
C VAL A 101 -21.51 10.58 -5.19
N ALA A 102 -22.11 10.61 -6.37
CA ALA A 102 -21.70 9.78 -7.49
C ALA A 102 -20.25 10.13 -7.84
N PRO A 103 -19.35 9.13 -8.01
CA PRO A 103 -17.98 9.39 -8.42
C PRO A 103 -17.97 10.17 -9.73
N SER A 104 -17.09 11.17 -9.84
CA SER A 104 -16.96 11.93 -11.08
C SER A 104 -16.52 11.05 -12.26
N ALA A 105 -16.86 11.43 -13.48
CA ALA A 105 -16.46 10.68 -14.68
C ALA A 105 -14.93 10.57 -14.80
N SER A 106 -14.18 11.60 -14.41
CA SER A 106 -12.72 11.59 -14.41
C SER A 106 -12.14 10.64 -13.37
N PHE A 107 -12.73 10.57 -12.18
CA PHE A 107 -12.34 9.59 -11.16
C PHE A 107 -12.58 8.16 -11.65
N LEU A 108 -13.75 7.88 -12.22
CA LEU A 108 -14.07 6.55 -12.77
C LEU A 108 -13.12 6.17 -13.92
N ALA A 109 -12.75 7.10 -14.78
CA ALA A 109 -11.80 6.87 -15.86
C ALA A 109 -10.39 6.57 -15.31
N SER A 110 -9.92 7.33 -14.32
CA SER A 110 -8.61 7.10 -13.68
C SER A 110 -8.57 5.77 -12.94
N THR A 111 -9.62 5.44 -12.20
CA THR A 111 -9.74 4.15 -11.51
C THR A 111 -9.74 2.98 -12.50
N ARG A 112 -10.50 3.10 -13.60
CA ARG A 112 -10.51 2.08 -14.66
C ARG A 112 -9.13 1.90 -15.31
N MET A 113 -8.41 3.00 -15.54
CA MET A 113 -7.05 2.97 -16.08
C MET A 113 -6.10 2.23 -15.12
N ALA A 114 -6.14 2.55 -13.83
CA ALA A 114 -5.32 1.89 -12.82
C ALA A 114 -5.64 0.38 -12.72
N ILE A 115 -6.93 0.01 -12.69
CA ILE A 115 -7.36 -1.38 -12.67
C ILE A 115 -6.86 -2.13 -13.93
N ASN A 116 -6.99 -1.51 -15.10
CA ASN A 116 -6.53 -2.13 -16.35
C ASN A 116 -5.01 -2.28 -16.39
N ALA A 117 -4.26 -1.29 -15.89
CA ALA A 117 -2.81 -1.38 -15.77
C ALA A 117 -2.38 -2.51 -14.81
N GLY A 118 -3.09 -2.68 -13.69
CA GLY A 118 -2.87 -3.81 -12.77
C GLY A 118 -3.20 -5.16 -13.41
N LYS A 119 -4.31 -5.25 -14.14
CA LYS A 119 -4.72 -6.49 -14.82
C LYS A 119 -3.67 -7.00 -15.82
N THR A 120 -2.95 -6.12 -16.52
CA THR A 120 -1.86 -6.52 -17.43
C THR A 120 -0.69 -7.19 -16.71
N GLN A 121 -0.60 -7.01 -15.38
CA GLN A 121 0.36 -7.67 -14.49
C GLN A 121 -0.27 -8.83 -13.68
N GLY A 122 -1.47 -9.26 -14.04
CA GLY A 122 -2.20 -10.31 -13.32
C GLY A 122 -2.83 -9.86 -12.00
N MET A 123 -2.77 -8.57 -11.67
CA MET A 123 -3.32 -8.05 -10.41
C MET A 123 -4.84 -7.95 -10.47
N GLN A 124 -5.50 -8.32 -9.39
CA GLN A 124 -6.95 -8.22 -9.20
C GLN A 124 -7.26 -7.56 -7.87
N VAL A 125 -8.26 -6.69 -7.85
CA VAL A 125 -8.73 -6.03 -6.62
C VAL A 125 -9.29 -7.05 -5.63
N SER A 126 -9.94 -8.11 -6.12
CA SER A 126 -10.43 -9.20 -5.25
C SER A 126 -9.33 -9.94 -4.48
N ASN A 127 -8.08 -9.83 -4.95
CA ASN A 127 -6.92 -10.42 -4.30
C ASN A 127 -6.16 -9.40 -3.45
N GLY A 128 -6.63 -8.15 -3.39
CA GLY A 128 -6.05 -7.11 -2.53
C GLY A 128 -6.02 -7.54 -1.08
N ALA A 129 -4.97 -7.11 -0.36
CA ALA A 129 -4.74 -7.54 1.02
C ALA A 129 -5.91 -7.15 1.94
N ASP A 130 -6.49 -5.98 1.74
CA ASP A 130 -7.69 -5.51 2.44
C ASP A 130 -8.90 -6.44 2.23
N MET A 131 -9.12 -6.90 0.99
CA MET A 131 -10.22 -7.81 0.67
C MET A 131 -10.00 -9.22 1.20
N VAL A 132 -8.75 -9.68 1.25
CA VAL A 132 -8.41 -10.99 1.84
C VAL A 132 -8.60 -10.95 3.35
N LEU A 133 -8.08 -9.92 4.02
CA LEU A 133 -8.23 -9.72 5.47
C LEU A 133 -9.71 -9.59 5.86
N ARG A 134 -10.49 -8.83 5.08
CA ARG A 134 -11.92 -8.68 5.33
C ARG A 134 -12.64 -10.03 5.31
N ARG A 135 -12.44 -10.82 4.26
CA ARG A 135 -13.06 -12.16 4.16
C ARG A 135 -12.62 -13.05 5.30
N ALA A 136 -11.33 -13.09 5.64
CA ALA A 136 -10.84 -13.87 6.76
C ALA A 136 -11.49 -13.45 8.09
N ALA A 137 -11.65 -12.14 8.33
CA ALA A 137 -12.30 -11.63 9.52
C ALA A 137 -13.79 -12.01 9.58
N GLU A 138 -14.51 -11.89 8.45
CA GLU A 138 -15.91 -12.29 8.35
C GLU A 138 -16.09 -13.80 8.55
N ASP A 139 -15.21 -14.63 7.98
CA ASP A 139 -15.20 -16.09 8.14
C ASP A 139 -14.91 -16.53 9.60
N GLU A 140 -14.06 -15.79 10.31
CA GLU A 140 -13.72 -16.02 11.72
C GLU A 140 -14.69 -15.34 12.70
N GLY A 141 -15.68 -14.60 12.20
CA GLY A 141 -16.66 -13.89 13.03
C GLY A 141 -16.10 -12.71 13.81
N LYS A 142 -14.94 -12.16 13.38
CA LYS A 142 -14.36 -10.96 13.97
C LYS A 142 -15.20 -9.73 13.61
N SER A 143 -15.20 -8.72 14.49
CA SER A 143 -15.80 -7.44 14.14
C SER A 143 -15.00 -6.74 13.05
N VAL A 144 -15.68 -6.11 12.08
CA VAL A 144 -15.03 -5.38 10.99
C VAL A 144 -15.55 -3.94 10.96
N GLN A 145 -14.64 -2.98 11.07
CA GLN A 145 -14.96 -1.55 11.08
C GLN A 145 -14.18 -0.78 10.02
N GLY A 146 -14.57 0.48 9.77
CA GLY A 146 -13.87 1.41 8.89
C GLY A 146 -13.39 2.62 9.67
N LEU A 147 -12.16 3.09 9.40
CA LEU A 147 -11.65 4.37 9.89
C LEU A 147 -12.41 5.56 9.28
N GLU A 148 -12.94 5.35 8.09
CA GLU A 148 -13.70 6.35 7.34
C GLU A 148 -14.99 5.74 6.78
N THR A 149 -16.01 6.59 6.58
CA THR A 149 -17.20 6.17 5.86
C THR A 149 -16.98 6.20 4.34
N LEU A 150 -17.72 5.37 3.61
CA LEU A 150 -17.68 5.38 2.15
C LEU A 150 -18.05 6.77 1.57
N GLU A 151 -19.00 7.45 2.20
CA GLU A 151 -19.44 8.80 1.78
C GLU A 151 -18.30 9.81 1.92
N SER A 152 -17.55 9.79 3.03
CA SER A 152 -16.41 10.69 3.24
C SER A 152 -15.31 10.46 2.22
N GLN A 153 -15.03 9.20 1.91
CA GLN A 153 -14.02 8.83 0.91
C GLN A 153 -14.45 9.25 -0.51
N LEU A 154 -15.70 9.00 -0.89
CA LEU A 154 -16.24 9.44 -2.18
C LEU A 154 -16.27 10.97 -2.30
N ALA A 155 -16.63 11.68 -1.23
CA ALA A 155 -16.61 13.14 -1.21
C ALA A 155 -15.18 13.69 -1.41
N MET A 156 -14.17 13.06 -0.80
CA MET A 156 -12.77 13.40 -1.02
C MET A 156 -12.37 13.22 -2.48
N PHE A 157 -12.64 12.06 -3.08
CA PHE A 157 -12.31 11.80 -4.49
C PHE A 157 -13.01 12.75 -5.45
N ASN A 158 -14.24 13.15 -5.16
CA ASN A 158 -14.96 14.15 -5.97
C ASN A 158 -14.31 15.53 -5.87
N ARG A 159 -13.84 15.96 -4.69
CA ARG A 159 -13.08 17.22 -4.54
C ARG A 159 -11.80 17.19 -5.37
N LEU A 160 -11.03 16.09 -5.30
CA LEU A 160 -9.81 15.91 -6.09
C LEU A 160 -10.10 15.99 -7.59
N SER A 161 -11.18 15.39 -8.05
CA SER A 161 -11.58 15.42 -9.45
C SER A 161 -11.99 16.82 -9.91
N GLN A 162 -12.66 17.60 -9.06
CA GLN A 162 -13.04 18.99 -9.35
C GLN A 162 -11.81 19.90 -9.41
N GLN A 163 -10.84 19.72 -8.49
CA GLN A 163 -9.58 20.46 -8.51
C GLN A 163 -8.77 20.17 -9.79
N ALA A 164 -8.74 18.91 -10.22
CA ALA A 164 -8.07 18.52 -11.47
C ALA A 164 -8.76 19.06 -12.73
N ALA A 165 -10.07 19.30 -12.69
CA ALA A 165 -10.88 19.83 -13.79
C ALA A 165 -10.94 21.37 -13.80
N ALA A 166 -10.62 22.05 -12.70
CA ALA A 166 -10.59 23.50 -12.67
C ALA A 166 -9.56 24.01 -13.68
N PRO A 167 -9.91 25.00 -14.55
CA PRO A 167 -8.93 25.60 -15.42
C PRO A 167 -7.83 26.16 -14.51
N ALA A 168 -6.61 25.65 -14.66
CA ALA A 168 -5.46 26.22 -13.98
C ALA A 168 -5.45 27.70 -14.33
N ALA A 169 -5.59 28.59 -13.35
CA ALA A 169 -5.24 29.99 -13.54
C ALA A 169 -3.86 29.95 -14.16
N ALA A 170 -3.74 30.39 -15.42
CA ALA A 170 -2.59 30.18 -16.26
C ALA A 170 -1.34 30.58 -15.48
N PRO A 171 -0.44 29.70 -15.13
CA PRO A 171 0.86 30.10 -14.65
C PRO A 171 1.55 30.77 -15.83
N ALA A 172 1.99 32.00 -15.64
CA ALA A 172 2.83 32.68 -16.61
C ALA A 172 4.15 31.91 -16.71
N GLY A 173 4.21 30.93 -17.62
CA GLY A 173 5.41 30.16 -17.91
C GLY A 173 5.08 28.74 -18.42
N PRO A 174 5.96 28.13 -19.22
CA PRO A 174 5.77 26.79 -19.76
C PRO A 174 6.09 25.71 -18.71
N ALA A 175 5.38 25.71 -17.58
CA ALA A 175 5.35 24.53 -16.72
C ALA A 175 4.39 23.55 -17.39
N ALA A 176 4.92 22.75 -18.28
CA ALA A 176 4.23 21.65 -18.90
C ALA A 176 3.60 20.80 -17.79
N ARG A 177 2.27 20.68 -17.84
CA ARG A 177 1.52 19.66 -17.10
C ARG A 177 2.27 18.35 -17.30
N ALA A 178 2.83 17.77 -16.25
CA ALA A 178 3.57 16.52 -16.39
C ALA A 178 2.64 15.53 -17.11
N PRO A 179 3.06 14.97 -18.24
CA PRO A 179 2.21 14.04 -18.98
C PRO A 179 1.87 12.88 -18.06
N MET A 180 0.58 12.50 -18.03
CA MET A 180 0.20 11.27 -17.36
C MET A 180 1.08 10.11 -17.89
N PRO A 181 1.66 9.29 -17.03
CA PRO A 181 2.51 8.20 -17.49
C PRO A 181 1.75 7.36 -18.51
N ALA A 182 2.39 7.03 -19.61
CA ALA A 182 1.83 6.13 -20.60
C ALA A 182 1.41 4.82 -19.89
N ALA A 183 0.38 4.14 -20.38
CA ALA A 183 -0.19 2.95 -19.73
C ALA A 183 0.89 1.90 -19.35
N LYS A 184 1.96 1.76 -20.16
CA LYS A 184 3.12 0.93 -19.85
C LYS A 184 3.90 1.41 -18.61
N GLY A 185 4.08 2.72 -18.46
CA GLY A 185 4.77 3.29 -17.30
C GLY A 185 3.96 3.12 -16.02
N LEU A 186 2.64 3.24 -16.07
CA LEU A 186 1.77 3.01 -14.94
C LEU A 186 1.80 1.53 -14.51
N SER A 187 1.71 0.61 -15.47
CA SER A 187 1.78 -0.83 -15.22
C SER A 187 3.11 -1.23 -14.57
N GLN A 188 4.23 -0.72 -15.07
CA GLN A 188 5.55 -0.95 -14.46
C GLN A 188 5.63 -0.38 -13.05
N SER A 189 5.15 0.84 -12.84
CA SER A 189 5.13 1.45 -11.50
C SER A 189 4.31 0.65 -10.50
N MET A 190 3.18 0.07 -10.93
CA MET A 190 2.38 -0.81 -10.08
C MET A 190 3.11 -2.11 -9.73
N ALA A 191 3.81 -2.71 -10.67
CA ALA A 191 4.63 -3.91 -10.42
C ALA A 191 5.78 -3.62 -9.46
N ASP A 192 6.45 -2.48 -9.62
CA ASP A 192 7.53 -2.04 -8.72
C ASP A 192 7.01 -1.79 -7.31
N MET A 193 5.84 -1.15 -7.17
CA MET A 193 5.18 -0.94 -5.87
C MET A 193 4.79 -2.26 -5.22
N GLN A 194 4.20 -3.20 -5.97
CA GLN A 194 3.84 -4.51 -5.44
C GLN A 194 5.09 -5.27 -4.97
N SER A 195 6.14 -5.24 -5.78
CA SER A 195 7.41 -5.90 -5.43
C SER A 195 8.05 -5.29 -4.18
N ALA A 196 8.05 -3.96 -4.05
CA ALA A 196 8.53 -3.27 -2.86
C ALA A 196 7.68 -3.61 -1.63
N TRP A 197 6.34 -3.59 -1.79
CA TRP A 197 5.41 -3.96 -0.74
C TRP A 197 5.65 -5.40 -0.23
N LYS A 198 5.82 -6.37 -1.13
CA LYS A 198 6.13 -7.76 -0.77
C LYS A 198 7.42 -7.91 0.03
N ARG A 199 8.37 -6.98 -0.11
CA ARG A 199 9.64 -6.98 0.67
C ARG A 199 9.59 -6.09 1.91
N GLY A 200 8.45 -5.49 2.23
CA GLY A 200 8.36 -4.50 3.31
C GLY A 200 9.20 -3.24 3.09
N ASP A 201 9.57 -2.95 1.84
CA ASP A 201 10.37 -1.79 1.44
C ASP A 201 9.48 -0.56 1.23
N GLN A 202 9.54 0.36 2.16
CA GLN A 202 8.77 1.60 2.11
C GLN A 202 9.39 2.69 1.22
N SER A 203 10.63 2.53 0.77
CA SER A 203 11.36 3.59 0.04
C SER A 203 10.69 3.99 -1.27
N VAL A 204 10.08 3.02 -1.96
CA VAL A 204 9.33 3.27 -3.20
C VAL A 204 8.12 4.15 -2.94
N PHE A 205 7.38 3.88 -1.85
CA PHE A 205 6.23 4.69 -1.44
C PHE A 205 6.66 6.09 -1.02
N VAL A 206 7.72 6.24 -0.23
CA VAL A 206 8.28 7.55 0.16
C VAL A 206 8.61 8.40 -1.07
N ARG A 207 9.24 7.80 -2.08
CA ARG A 207 9.59 8.49 -3.32
C ARG A 207 8.36 8.95 -4.10
N ILE A 208 7.35 8.08 -4.24
CA ILE A 208 6.11 8.38 -4.96
C ILE A 208 5.32 9.48 -4.23
N LEU A 209 5.21 9.38 -2.90
CA LEU A 209 4.54 10.38 -2.08
C LEU A 209 5.24 11.73 -2.14
N GLY A 210 6.58 11.76 -2.12
CA GLY A 210 7.34 13.00 -2.30
C GLY A 210 7.17 13.60 -3.70
N GLN A 211 6.96 12.80 -4.75
CA GLN A 211 6.62 13.31 -6.08
C GLN A 211 5.19 13.89 -6.10
N LEU A 212 4.25 13.21 -5.47
CA LEU A 212 2.87 13.70 -5.35
C LEU A 212 2.81 15.03 -4.59
N GLU A 213 3.51 15.13 -3.47
CA GLU A 213 3.56 16.34 -2.65
C GLU A 213 4.11 17.53 -3.45
N ARG A 214 5.20 17.34 -4.18
CA ARG A 214 5.77 18.40 -5.03
C ARG A 214 4.88 18.79 -6.20
N GLY A 215 4.23 17.82 -6.82
CA GLY A 215 3.38 18.05 -8.00
C GLY A 215 1.96 18.52 -7.68
N SER A 216 1.43 18.15 -6.53
CA SER A 216 0.06 18.43 -6.11
C SER A 216 -0.06 18.42 -4.58
N PRO A 217 0.46 19.46 -3.89
CA PRO A 217 0.52 19.50 -2.43
C PRO A 217 -0.86 19.41 -1.76
N ASP A 218 -1.89 20.01 -2.36
CA ASP A 218 -3.26 19.92 -1.85
C ASP A 218 -3.82 18.50 -1.96
N THR A 219 -3.52 17.80 -3.06
CA THR A 219 -3.88 16.39 -3.23
C THR A 219 -3.17 15.52 -2.18
N TYR A 220 -1.88 15.71 -1.99
CA TYR A 220 -1.10 15.00 -0.98
C TYR A 220 -1.67 15.22 0.42
N ARG A 221 -1.91 16.49 0.80
CA ARG A 221 -2.49 16.83 2.09
C ARG A 221 -3.83 16.14 2.32
N MET A 222 -4.73 16.20 1.35
CA MET A 222 -6.08 15.64 1.45
C MET A 222 -6.07 14.11 1.49
N MET A 223 -5.23 13.46 0.67
CA MET A 223 -5.17 12.00 0.58
C MET A 223 -4.39 11.35 1.72
N PHE A 224 -3.38 12.05 2.26
CA PHE A 224 -2.47 11.45 3.24
C PHE A 224 -2.44 12.23 4.56
N THR A 225 -1.95 13.47 4.59
CA THR A 225 -1.68 14.20 5.83
C THR A 225 -2.91 14.29 6.74
N GLU A 226 -4.04 14.75 6.20
CA GLU A 226 -5.27 14.94 6.98
C GLU A 226 -5.90 13.61 7.40
N ARG A 227 -5.83 12.59 6.55
CA ARG A 227 -6.36 11.25 6.88
C ARG A 227 -5.49 10.57 7.93
N ASN A 228 -4.19 10.59 7.77
CA ASN A 228 -3.24 9.99 8.71
C ASN A 228 -3.35 10.62 10.09
N ALA A 229 -3.55 11.93 10.18
CA ALA A 229 -3.76 12.62 11.45
C ALA A 229 -5.04 12.14 12.16
N ARG A 230 -6.18 12.04 11.41
CA ARG A 230 -7.43 11.52 11.98
C ARG A 230 -7.32 10.06 12.41
N TRP A 231 -6.63 9.24 11.63
CA TRP A 231 -6.43 7.82 11.96
C TRP A 231 -5.52 7.64 13.18
N ALA A 232 -4.49 8.47 13.31
CA ALA A 232 -3.66 8.48 14.51
C ALA A 232 -4.45 8.91 15.76
N ASP A 233 -5.39 9.88 15.63
CA ASP A 233 -6.30 10.24 16.72
C ASP A 233 -7.24 9.08 17.07
N TRP A 234 -7.75 8.37 16.06
CA TRP A 234 -8.57 7.18 16.28
C TRP A 234 -7.78 6.08 17.00
N ILE A 235 -6.56 5.77 16.56
CA ILE A 235 -5.70 4.77 17.20
C ILE A 235 -5.40 5.19 18.64
N ARG A 236 -5.09 6.47 18.89
CA ARG A 236 -4.87 7.00 20.25
C ARG A 236 -6.09 6.79 21.14
N ALA A 237 -7.29 7.05 20.63
CA ALA A 237 -8.52 6.81 21.36
C ALA A 237 -8.76 5.30 21.61
N ARG A 238 -8.47 4.45 20.61
CA ARG A 238 -8.60 3.00 20.71
C ARG A 238 -7.67 2.39 21.77
N MET A 239 -6.48 2.98 21.98
CA MET A 239 -5.55 2.58 23.05
C MET A 239 -6.12 2.79 24.48
N GLN A 240 -7.24 3.47 24.64
CA GLN A 240 -7.92 3.61 25.93
C GLN A 240 -8.91 2.47 26.23
N THR A 241 -9.00 1.48 25.36
CA THR A 241 -9.93 0.35 25.50
C THR A 241 -9.14 -0.96 25.39
N PRO A 242 -9.16 -1.83 26.41
CA PRO A 242 -8.43 -3.10 26.37
C PRO A 242 -8.79 -3.97 25.17
N GLY A 243 -7.82 -4.77 24.72
CA GLY A 243 -8.00 -5.76 23.66
C GLY A 243 -7.01 -5.60 22.50
N THR A 244 -7.15 -6.45 21.50
CA THR A 244 -6.23 -6.50 20.36
C THR A 244 -6.95 -6.17 19.06
N VAL A 245 -6.39 -5.23 18.29
CA VAL A 245 -6.96 -4.72 17.03
C VAL A 245 -5.96 -4.83 15.90
N PHE A 246 -6.45 -5.23 14.73
CA PHE A 246 -5.69 -5.22 13.49
C PHE A 246 -6.17 -4.08 12.59
N VAL A 247 -5.36 -3.03 12.46
CA VAL A 247 -5.63 -1.88 11.60
C VAL A 247 -4.93 -2.11 10.26
N ALA A 248 -5.68 -2.13 9.17
CA ALA A 248 -5.18 -2.36 7.83
C ALA A 248 -5.47 -1.16 6.92
N VAL A 249 -4.41 -0.46 6.54
CA VAL A 249 -4.45 0.76 5.71
C VAL A 249 -3.50 0.62 4.53
N GLY A 250 -3.75 1.33 3.43
CA GLY A 250 -2.85 1.28 2.27
C GLY A 250 -1.40 1.59 2.64
N ALA A 251 -0.45 0.81 2.12
CA ALA A 251 0.97 0.89 2.49
C ALA A 251 1.57 2.31 2.37
N GLY A 252 1.05 3.14 1.47
CA GLY A 252 1.44 4.54 1.36
C GLY A 252 1.19 5.36 2.62
N HIS A 253 0.18 5.00 3.41
CA HIS A 253 -0.15 5.69 4.67
C HIS A 253 0.84 5.42 5.80
N LEU A 254 1.67 4.38 5.66
CA LEU A 254 2.71 4.03 6.64
C LEU A 254 4.10 4.55 6.21
N ALA A 255 4.21 5.24 5.07
CA ALA A 255 5.46 5.70 4.51
C ALA A 255 5.58 7.23 4.54
N GLY A 256 6.80 7.72 4.76
CA GLY A 256 7.11 9.16 4.68
C GLY A 256 6.82 9.95 5.96
N LYS A 257 7.05 11.26 5.84
CA LYS A 257 7.06 12.21 6.97
C LYS A 257 5.70 12.47 7.62
N ASP A 258 4.62 12.29 6.87
CA ASP A 258 3.24 12.48 7.35
C ASP A 258 2.51 11.14 7.53
N SER A 259 3.26 10.04 7.67
CA SER A 259 2.68 8.71 7.87
C SER A 259 1.90 8.60 9.17
N VAL A 260 0.99 7.64 9.27
CA VAL A 260 0.28 7.31 10.51
C VAL A 260 1.27 7.06 11.65
N LEU A 261 2.41 6.43 11.37
CA LEU A 261 3.42 6.12 12.37
C LEU A 261 4.08 7.40 12.92
N VAL A 262 4.38 8.38 12.06
CA VAL A 262 4.92 9.68 12.47
C VAL A 262 3.86 10.45 13.24
N GLN A 263 2.61 10.46 12.76
CA GLN A 263 1.50 11.11 13.45
C GLN A 263 1.23 10.52 14.84
N LEU A 264 1.41 9.22 15.03
CA LEU A 264 1.35 8.57 16.34
C LEU A 264 2.51 9.02 17.25
N ALA A 265 3.74 9.05 16.71
CA ALA A 265 4.92 9.48 17.46
C ALA A 265 4.79 10.94 17.95
N GLU A 266 4.22 11.84 17.14
CA GLU A 266 3.90 13.23 17.53
C GLU A 266 2.88 13.31 18.70
N ARG A 267 2.09 12.25 18.89
CA ARG A 267 1.13 12.09 20.00
C ARG A 267 1.69 11.31 21.19
N GLY A 268 3.00 11.03 21.18
CA GLY A 268 3.68 10.27 22.23
C GLY A 268 3.47 8.75 22.16
N ILE A 269 2.95 8.23 21.04
CA ILE A 269 2.69 6.81 20.83
C ILE A 269 3.71 6.27 19.83
N TYR A 270 4.57 5.38 20.28
CA TYR A 270 5.67 4.86 19.48
C TYR A 270 5.36 3.45 19.00
N SER A 271 5.46 3.25 17.69
CA SER A 271 5.30 1.95 17.07
C SER A 271 6.66 1.26 16.91
N SER A 272 6.67 -0.05 16.97
CA SER A 272 7.81 -0.88 16.56
C SER A 272 7.41 -1.75 15.39
N ARG A 273 8.38 -2.04 14.52
CA ARG A 273 8.19 -3.00 13.43
C ARG A 273 8.16 -4.41 14.01
N VAL A 274 7.26 -5.26 13.54
CA VAL A 274 7.12 -6.66 13.99
C VAL A 274 8.08 -7.56 13.22
N ASN A 275 8.37 -7.24 11.95
CA ASN A 275 9.20 -8.00 11.00
C ASN A 275 10.39 -7.20 10.49
#